data_6ff44238ed51e3f9b3f1b6164d1d0fac
#
_entry.id   6ff44238ed51e3f9b3f1b6164d1d0fac
#
_cell.length_a   1.000
_cell.length_b   1.000
_cell.length_c   1.000
_cell.angle_alpha   90.00
_cell.angle_beta   90.00
_cell.angle_gamma   90.00
#
_symmetry.space_group_name_H-M   'P 1'
#
loop_
_entity.id
_entity.type
_entity.pdbx_description
1 polymer ?
#
loop_
_entity_poly.entity_id
_entity_poly.type
_entity_poly.pdbx_seq_one_letter_code
_entity_poly.pdbx_strand_id
1 'polypeptide(L)'
;MQLEAPLLTWGAQLWAATGALVLLIDDSVRVVAANPAACTGLGLPEQALVGVDAPELVVPRDVSEFRFELRAALRSDVPATYEHELRTIVDGHRRVVAWSISRTSQSPAEVACVGVDVTAARNDSDVLRERAVTDELTGLANRSGLRDHLARMAGSGASVLFCDLNGFKAVNDTHGHDVGDAVLLQVARRLRRTVRGEDFAARIGGDEFVIVAPPEANADFDMLARRILRAIDQPMILPGPIVATVGMSIGTAVLEPGTDPTMVLTLADHDMYRMKSRRVTATSVAGARPS
;
A
#
# COMPACT_ATOMS: atom_id res chain seq x y z
N MET A 1 -52.08 -14.07 22.23
CA MET A 1 -52.31 -13.14 21.15
C MET A 1 -52.10 -11.71 21.64
N GLN A 2 -50.94 -11.39 22.24
CA GLN A 2 -50.62 -10.04 22.77
C GLN A 2 -49.14 -9.65 22.68
N LEU A 3 -48.33 -10.33 21.83
CA LEU A 3 -46.89 -10.02 21.65
C LEU A 3 -46.55 -9.32 20.35
N GLU A 4 -47.51 -9.16 19.42
CA GLU A 4 -47.21 -8.57 18.08
C GLU A 4 -47.03 -7.05 18.11
N ALA A 5 -47.83 -6.31 18.90
CA ALA A 5 -47.75 -4.85 18.97
C ALA A 5 -46.43 -4.32 19.59
N PRO A 6 -45.88 -4.89 20.67
CA PRO A 6 -44.57 -4.51 21.19
C PRO A 6 -43.44 -4.78 20.18
N LEU A 7 -43.44 -5.95 19.51
CA LEU A 7 -42.39 -6.30 18.55
C LEU A 7 -42.38 -5.38 17.32
N LEU A 8 -43.53 -4.96 16.82
CA LEU A 8 -43.66 -4.00 15.73
C LEU A 8 -43.11 -2.61 16.15
N THR A 9 -43.40 -2.19 17.37
CA THR A 9 -42.90 -0.91 17.92
C THR A 9 -41.38 -0.96 18.14
N TRP A 10 -40.85 -2.05 18.63
CA TRP A 10 -39.41 -2.26 18.80
C TRP A 10 -38.69 -2.33 17.46
N GLY A 11 -39.28 -2.99 16.47
CA GLY A 11 -38.74 -3.03 15.10
C GLY A 11 -38.61 -1.66 14.49
N ALA A 12 -39.65 -0.82 14.60
CA ALA A 12 -39.61 0.55 14.11
C ALA A 12 -38.58 1.43 14.86
N GLN A 13 -38.44 1.24 16.18
CA GLN A 13 -37.43 1.96 16.95
C GLN A 13 -36.01 1.53 16.59
N LEU A 14 -35.76 0.22 16.44
CA LEU A 14 -34.45 -0.28 15.97
C LEU A 14 -34.12 0.21 14.56
N TRP A 15 -35.10 0.20 13.66
CA TRP A 15 -34.96 0.73 12.31
C TRP A 15 -34.51 2.19 12.29
N ALA A 16 -35.10 3.01 13.15
CA ALA A 16 -34.82 4.45 13.23
C ALA A 16 -33.54 4.76 14.04
N ALA A 17 -33.23 3.98 15.07
CA ALA A 17 -32.17 4.27 16.03
C ALA A 17 -30.81 3.63 15.67
N THR A 18 -30.79 2.62 14.77
CA THR A 18 -29.54 2.00 14.39
C THR A 18 -28.68 2.96 13.56
N GLY A 19 -27.38 3.03 13.89
CA GLY A 19 -26.40 3.75 13.09
C GLY A 19 -25.97 3.03 11.80
N ALA A 20 -26.39 1.76 11.63
CA ALA A 20 -26.13 0.99 10.43
C ALA A 20 -27.06 1.43 9.29
N LEU A 21 -26.55 1.46 8.07
CA LEU A 21 -27.35 1.69 6.87
C LEU A 21 -28.21 0.45 6.62
N VAL A 22 -29.53 0.58 6.60
CA VAL A 22 -30.41 -0.55 6.29
C VAL A 22 -31.23 -0.25 5.04
N LEU A 23 -31.14 -1.14 4.06
CA LEU A 23 -31.92 -1.13 2.83
C LEU A 23 -32.70 -2.44 2.74
N LEU A 24 -33.97 -2.34 2.36
CA LEU A 24 -34.75 -3.48 1.89
C LEU A 24 -34.82 -3.41 0.36
N ILE A 25 -34.61 -4.53 -0.29
CA ILE A 25 -34.47 -4.66 -1.74
C ILE A 25 -35.37 -5.80 -2.22
N ASP A 26 -36.19 -5.54 -3.24
CA ASP A 26 -37.10 -6.52 -3.82
C ASP A 26 -36.40 -7.55 -4.74
N ASP A 27 -37.17 -8.49 -5.29
CA ASP A 27 -36.73 -9.52 -6.21
C ASP A 27 -36.23 -8.97 -7.57
N SER A 28 -36.61 -7.73 -7.90
CA SER A 28 -36.13 -7.02 -9.07
C SER A 28 -34.85 -6.20 -8.80
N VAL A 29 -34.30 -6.32 -7.60
CA VAL A 29 -33.08 -5.66 -7.13
C VAL A 29 -33.27 -4.13 -6.99
N ARG A 30 -34.50 -3.70 -6.65
CA ARG A 30 -34.83 -2.29 -6.38
C ARG A 30 -35.00 -2.04 -4.90
N VAL A 31 -34.58 -0.86 -4.47
CA VAL A 31 -34.78 -0.40 -3.09
C VAL A 31 -36.26 -0.19 -2.82
N VAL A 32 -36.81 -0.86 -1.81
CA VAL A 32 -38.21 -0.70 -1.36
C VAL A 32 -38.32 0.09 -0.07
N ALA A 33 -37.26 0.10 0.77
CA ALA A 33 -37.20 0.92 1.96
C ALA A 33 -35.76 1.23 2.33
N ALA A 34 -35.54 2.38 2.97
CA ALA A 34 -34.25 2.82 3.49
C ALA A 34 -34.45 3.47 4.87
N ASN A 35 -33.61 3.10 5.86
CA ASN A 35 -33.68 3.73 7.17
C ASN A 35 -33.02 5.13 7.17
N PRO A 36 -33.23 5.95 8.23
CA PRO A 36 -32.62 7.27 8.31
C PRO A 36 -31.09 7.27 8.18
N ALA A 37 -30.42 6.25 8.72
CA ALA A 37 -28.97 6.12 8.60
C ALA A 37 -28.54 5.87 7.15
N ALA A 38 -29.27 5.05 6.39
CA ALA A 38 -29.01 4.86 4.96
C ALA A 38 -29.22 6.15 4.17
N CYS A 39 -30.27 6.90 4.44
CA CYS A 39 -30.51 8.21 3.81
C CYS A 39 -29.35 9.19 4.07
N THR A 40 -28.89 9.27 5.31
CA THR A 40 -27.75 10.12 5.69
C THR A 40 -26.44 9.61 5.07
N GLY A 41 -26.18 8.30 5.16
CA GLY A 41 -24.96 7.68 4.65
C GLY A 41 -24.83 7.75 3.13
N LEU A 42 -25.95 7.67 2.42
CA LEU A 42 -26.03 7.80 0.95
C LEU A 42 -26.19 9.25 0.48
N GLY A 43 -26.49 10.19 1.40
CA GLY A 43 -26.70 11.60 1.07
C GLY A 43 -27.96 11.85 0.24
N LEU A 44 -28.96 10.96 0.32
CA LEU A 44 -30.19 11.01 -0.46
C LEU A 44 -31.40 10.83 0.46
N PRO A 45 -32.51 11.57 0.24
CA PRO A 45 -33.74 11.34 1.00
C PRO A 45 -34.39 10.01 0.59
N GLU A 46 -35.16 9.41 1.49
CA GLU A 46 -35.82 8.11 1.25
C GLU A 46 -36.61 8.09 -0.05
N GLN A 47 -37.35 9.16 -0.38
CA GLN A 47 -38.14 9.29 -1.60
C GLN A 47 -37.28 9.18 -2.88
N ALA A 48 -36.01 9.56 -2.82
CA ALA A 48 -35.09 9.45 -3.93
C ALA A 48 -34.38 8.08 -3.99
N LEU A 49 -34.41 7.32 -2.91
CA LEU A 49 -33.83 5.97 -2.82
C LEU A 49 -34.83 4.88 -3.22
N VAL A 50 -36.09 5.02 -2.82
CA VAL A 50 -37.13 4.03 -3.15
C VAL A 50 -37.35 3.96 -4.67
N GLY A 51 -37.30 2.73 -5.19
CA GLY A 51 -37.43 2.44 -6.62
C GLY A 51 -36.09 2.50 -7.40
N VAL A 52 -35.00 2.95 -6.80
CA VAL A 52 -33.68 2.95 -7.43
C VAL A 52 -33.19 1.50 -7.60
N ASP A 53 -32.54 1.19 -8.70
CA ASP A 53 -31.81 -0.04 -8.91
C ASP A 53 -30.61 -0.08 -7.93
N ALA A 54 -30.68 -0.92 -6.91
CA ALA A 54 -29.73 -0.89 -5.77
C ALA A 54 -28.25 -0.93 -6.18
N PRO A 55 -27.82 -1.71 -7.20
CA PRO A 55 -26.45 -1.67 -7.70
C PRO A 55 -25.97 -0.30 -8.20
N GLU A 56 -26.87 0.63 -8.57
CA GLU A 56 -26.46 1.98 -8.96
C GLU A 56 -26.02 2.86 -7.78
N LEU A 57 -26.21 2.41 -6.54
CA LEU A 57 -25.75 3.09 -5.34
C LEU A 57 -24.24 2.99 -5.13
N VAL A 58 -23.58 2.02 -5.77
CA VAL A 58 -22.13 1.82 -5.70
C VAL A 58 -21.42 2.42 -6.93
N VAL A 59 -20.08 2.55 -6.87
CA VAL A 59 -19.29 3.04 -8.00
C VAL A 59 -19.42 2.14 -9.24
N PRO A 60 -19.28 2.67 -10.47
CA PRO A 60 -19.53 1.92 -11.69
C PRO A 60 -18.78 0.59 -11.83
N ARG A 61 -17.57 0.50 -11.28
CA ARG A 61 -16.78 -0.73 -11.30
C ARG A 61 -17.38 -1.86 -10.47
N ASP A 62 -18.15 -1.54 -9.42
CA ASP A 62 -18.70 -2.50 -8.44
C ASP A 62 -20.15 -2.90 -8.80
N VAL A 63 -20.81 -2.21 -9.72
CA VAL A 63 -22.23 -2.42 -10.09
C VAL A 63 -22.54 -3.87 -10.47
N SER A 64 -21.71 -4.49 -11.30
CA SER A 64 -21.93 -5.84 -11.78
C SER A 64 -21.78 -6.89 -10.68
N GLU A 65 -20.79 -6.70 -9.82
CA GLU A 65 -20.51 -7.56 -8.67
C GLU A 65 -21.63 -7.46 -7.63
N PHE A 66 -21.98 -6.24 -7.22
CA PHE A 66 -23.06 -6.01 -6.27
C PHE A 66 -24.41 -6.55 -6.76
N ARG A 67 -24.72 -6.43 -8.06
CA ARG A 67 -25.92 -7.04 -8.66
C ARG A 67 -25.90 -8.57 -8.55
N PHE A 68 -24.76 -9.20 -8.80
CA PHE A 68 -24.59 -10.63 -8.67
C PHE A 68 -24.82 -11.08 -7.22
N GLU A 69 -24.25 -10.39 -6.26
CA GLU A 69 -24.34 -10.68 -4.83
C GLU A 69 -25.79 -10.58 -4.32
N LEU A 70 -26.51 -9.50 -4.68
CA LEU A 70 -27.91 -9.33 -4.33
C LEU A 70 -28.79 -10.46 -4.89
N ARG A 71 -28.56 -10.84 -6.16
CA ARG A 71 -29.29 -11.96 -6.77
C ARG A 71 -28.94 -13.32 -6.17
N ALA A 72 -27.71 -13.50 -5.73
CA ALA A 72 -27.29 -14.70 -5.01
C ALA A 72 -27.97 -14.78 -3.64
N ALA A 73 -28.06 -13.66 -2.91
CA ALA A 73 -28.72 -13.58 -1.63
C ALA A 73 -30.24 -13.89 -1.73
N LEU A 74 -30.92 -13.49 -2.80
CA LEU A 74 -32.32 -13.86 -3.05
C LEU A 74 -32.55 -15.37 -3.16
N ARG A 75 -31.50 -16.15 -3.42
CA ARG A 75 -31.55 -17.62 -3.62
C ARG A 75 -30.92 -18.39 -2.49
N SER A 76 -30.36 -17.74 -1.49
CA SER A 76 -29.63 -18.34 -0.38
C SER A 76 -30.20 -17.87 0.95
N ASP A 77 -30.30 -18.77 1.90
CA ASP A 77 -30.67 -18.44 3.29
C ASP A 77 -29.43 -18.15 4.16
N VAL A 78 -28.23 -18.21 3.57
CA VAL A 78 -26.97 -17.93 4.29
C VAL A 78 -26.60 -16.47 4.06
N PRO A 79 -26.46 -15.65 5.14
CA PRO A 79 -25.99 -14.29 5.03
C PRO A 79 -24.57 -14.23 4.46
N ALA A 80 -24.30 -13.22 3.63
CA ALA A 80 -22.97 -12.98 3.10
C ALA A 80 -22.57 -11.51 3.32
N THR A 81 -21.26 -11.24 3.43
CA THR A 81 -20.72 -9.90 3.66
C THR A 81 -19.82 -9.49 2.52
N TYR A 82 -20.04 -8.28 2.01
CA TYR A 82 -19.32 -7.69 0.89
C TYR A 82 -18.98 -6.24 1.19
N GLU A 83 -17.96 -5.69 0.51
CA GLU A 83 -17.58 -4.29 0.69
C GLU A 83 -17.64 -3.57 -0.66
N HIS A 84 -18.35 -2.45 -0.71
CA HIS A 84 -18.47 -1.62 -1.89
C HIS A 84 -18.27 -0.15 -1.59
N GLU A 85 -17.63 0.56 -2.53
CA GLU A 85 -17.53 2.01 -2.51
C GLU A 85 -18.84 2.64 -2.99
N LEU A 86 -19.41 3.57 -2.22
CA LEU A 86 -20.64 4.25 -2.60
C LEU A 86 -20.40 5.23 -3.77
N ARG A 87 -21.36 5.31 -4.68
CA ARG A 87 -21.34 6.24 -5.81
C ARG A 87 -21.48 7.69 -5.37
N THR A 88 -22.30 7.92 -4.35
CA THR A 88 -22.58 9.26 -3.84
C THR A 88 -21.42 9.77 -3.00
N ILE A 89 -21.07 11.05 -3.20
CA ILE A 89 -20.09 11.75 -2.36
C ILE A 89 -20.87 12.42 -1.24
N VAL A 90 -20.53 12.11 0.00
CA VAL A 90 -21.10 12.72 1.21
C VAL A 90 -19.99 13.50 1.90
N ASP A 91 -20.26 14.78 2.22
CA ASP A 91 -19.27 15.68 2.85
C ASP A 91 -17.92 15.77 2.09
N GLY A 92 -17.96 15.67 0.76
CA GLY A 92 -16.78 15.74 -0.10
C GLY A 92 -15.96 14.43 -0.18
N HIS A 93 -16.40 13.37 0.49
CA HIS A 93 -15.70 12.09 0.54
C HIS A 93 -16.57 10.95 0.02
N ARG A 94 -15.94 9.98 -0.64
CA ARG A 94 -16.55 8.69 -0.93
C ARG A 94 -16.50 7.81 0.30
N ARG A 95 -17.50 6.96 0.46
CA ARG A 95 -17.60 6.03 1.59
C ARG A 95 -17.49 4.60 1.12
N VAL A 96 -16.80 3.78 1.89
CA VAL A 96 -16.76 2.32 1.74
C VAL A 96 -17.69 1.72 2.78
N VAL A 97 -18.66 0.94 2.32
CA VAL A 97 -19.64 0.29 3.20
C VAL A 97 -19.48 -1.24 3.11
N ALA A 98 -19.31 -1.85 4.26
CA ALA A 98 -19.39 -3.30 4.40
C ALA A 98 -20.86 -3.70 4.56
N TRP A 99 -21.39 -4.42 3.58
CA TRP A 99 -22.77 -4.87 3.53
C TRP A 99 -22.89 -6.31 3.99
N SER A 100 -23.75 -6.56 4.98
CA SER A 100 -24.27 -7.89 5.30
C SER A 100 -25.60 -8.04 4.61
N ILE A 101 -25.72 -9.00 3.70
CA ILE A 101 -26.87 -9.21 2.85
C ILE A 101 -27.53 -10.52 3.25
N SER A 102 -28.80 -10.49 3.57
CA SER A 102 -29.57 -11.68 3.94
C SER A 102 -30.96 -11.64 3.35
N ARG A 103 -31.48 -12.81 3.00
CA ARG A 103 -32.87 -12.96 2.55
C ARG A 103 -33.81 -12.77 3.73
N THR A 104 -34.92 -12.07 3.50
CA THR A 104 -36.01 -11.97 4.46
C THR A 104 -36.95 -13.16 4.29
N SER A 105 -37.69 -13.53 5.37
CA SER A 105 -38.69 -14.59 5.32
C SER A 105 -40.06 -14.15 4.75
N GLN A 106 -40.13 -12.92 4.21
CA GLN A 106 -41.36 -12.36 3.68
C GLN A 106 -41.66 -12.77 2.23
N SER A 107 -42.91 -12.67 1.81
CA SER A 107 -43.35 -12.91 0.44
C SER A 107 -44.04 -11.61 -0.06
N PRO A 108 -43.57 -11.00 -1.18
CA PRO A 108 -42.49 -11.47 -2.07
C PRO A 108 -41.12 -11.50 -1.44
N ALA A 109 -40.20 -12.29 -2.02
CA ALA A 109 -38.84 -12.41 -1.51
C ALA A 109 -38.11 -11.08 -1.56
N GLU A 110 -37.55 -10.68 -0.44
CA GLU A 110 -36.77 -9.45 -0.27
C GLU A 110 -35.43 -9.80 0.34
N VAL A 111 -34.44 -8.96 0.10
CA VAL A 111 -33.16 -8.98 0.82
C VAL A 111 -33.03 -7.77 1.73
N ALA A 112 -32.58 -8.00 2.94
CA ALA A 112 -32.13 -6.95 3.84
C ALA A 112 -30.63 -6.77 3.67
N CYS A 113 -30.21 -5.57 3.35
CA CYS A 113 -28.83 -5.14 3.32
C CYS A 113 -28.57 -4.27 4.55
N VAL A 114 -27.68 -4.72 5.45
CA VAL A 114 -27.23 -3.96 6.60
C VAL A 114 -25.80 -3.53 6.35
N GLY A 115 -25.59 -2.23 6.21
CA GLY A 115 -24.30 -1.63 5.88
C GLY A 115 -23.67 -0.93 7.07
N VAL A 116 -22.36 -1.10 7.23
CA VAL A 116 -21.54 -0.35 8.18
C VAL A 116 -20.51 0.45 7.38
N ASP A 117 -20.43 1.76 7.64
CA ASP A 117 -19.41 2.61 7.06
C ASP A 117 -18.04 2.22 7.66
N VAL A 118 -17.17 1.66 6.83
CA VAL A 118 -15.83 1.22 7.20
C VAL A 118 -14.74 2.13 6.65
N THR A 119 -15.10 3.31 6.12
CA THR A 119 -14.16 4.24 5.48
C THR A 119 -13.02 4.63 6.40
N ALA A 120 -13.32 5.02 7.64
CA ALA A 120 -12.30 5.41 8.61
C ALA A 120 -11.39 4.22 8.96
N ALA A 121 -11.97 3.05 9.26
CA ALA A 121 -11.21 1.85 9.57
C ALA A 121 -10.33 1.38 8.41
N ARG A 122 -10.81 1.52 7.17
CA ARG A 122 -10.02 1.25 5.95
C ARG A 122 -8.86 2.22 5.81
N ASN A 123 -9.14 3.53 5.90
CA ASN A 123 -8.11 4.55 5.81
C ASN A 123 -7.04 4.37 6.90
N ASP A 124 -7.44 4.09 8.15
CA ASP A 124 -6.52 3.81 9.24
C ASP A 124 -5.67 2.56 8.96
N SER A 125 -6.29 1.50 8.45
CA SER A 125 -5.59 0.27 8.05
C SER A 125 -4.60 0.51 6.92
N ASP A 126 -4.97 1.30 5.91
CA ASP A 126 -4.10 1.63 4.76
C ASP A 126 -2.92 2.51 5.21
N VAL A 127 -3.17 3.51 6.07
CA VAL A 127 -2.10 4.33 6.68
C VAL A 127 -1.16 3.48 7.54
N LEU A 128 -1.70 2.58 8.36
CA LEU A 128 -0.88 1.66 9.16
C LEU A 128 -0.06 0.71 8.28
N ARG A 129 -0.66 0.21 7.19
CA ARG A 129 0.00 -0.67 6.23
C ARG A 129 1.11 0.08 5.49
N GLU A 130 0.86 1.30 5.06
CA GLU A 130 1.86 2.16 4.41
C GLU A 130 3.04 2.45 5.36
N ARG A 131 2.77 2.82 6.61
CA ARG A 131 3.81 3.01 7.64
C ARG A 131 4.57 1.72 7.93
N ALA A 132 3.90 0.58 7.95
CA ALA A 132 4.54 -0.72 8.19
C ALA A 132 5.53 -1.13 7.10
N VAL A 133 5.38 -0.61 5.86
CA VAL A 133 6.21 -0.97 4.70
C VAL A 133 7.09 0.16 4.18
N THR A 134 7.04 1.36 4.80
CA THR A 134 7.79 2.55 4.38
C THR A 134 8.80 2.97 5.44
N ASP A 135 9.96 3.47 5.04
CA ASP A 135 10.96 4.11 5.90
C ASP A 135 10.54 5.55 6.16
N GLU A 136 10.30 5.90 7.43
CA GLU A 136 9.73 7.20 7.84
C GLU A 136 10.62 8.39 7.45
N LEU A 137 11.94 8.24 7.47
CA LEU A 137 12.86 9.30 7.11
C LEU A 137 12.87 9.55 5.61
N THR A 138 13.08 8.52 4.81
CA THR A 138 13.33 8.68 3.37
C THR A 138 12.09 8.55 2.51
N GLY A 139 11.02 7.96 3.05
CA GLY A 139 9.81 7.62 2.32
C GLY A 139 10.02 6.54 1.24
N LEU A 140 11.18 5.87 1.18
CA LEU A 140 11.39 4.66 0.41
C LEU A 140 10.70 3.49 1.13
N ALA A 141 10.58 2.33 0.45
CA ALA A 141 10.16 1.13 1.15
C ALA A 141 11.16 0.77 2.27
N ASN A 142 10.67 0.22 3.35
CA ASN A 142 11.52 -0.33 4.41
C ASN A 142 11.83 -1.82 4.17
N ARG A 143 12.50 -2.47 5.12
CA ARG A 143 12.84 -3.90 5.04
C ARG A 143 11.62 -4.80 4.86
N SER A 144 10.48 -4.48 5.45
CA SER A 144 9.23 -5.23 5.29
C SER A 144 8.66 -5.07 3.88
N GLY A 145 8.58 -3.82 3.38
CA GLY A 145 8.13 -3.52 2.02
C GLY A 145 9.01 -4.16 0.96
N LEU A 146 10.34 -4.21 1.18
CA LEU A 146 11.27 -4.93 0.30
C LEU A 146 10.98 -6.42 0.26
N ARG A 147 10.74 -7.05 1.42
CA ARG A 147 10.43 -8.48 1.50
C ARG A 147 9.14 -8.82 0.74
N ASP A 148 8.11 -8.02 0.95
CA ASP A 148 6.82 -8.17 0.25
C ASP A 148 6.98 -8.00 -1.26
N HIS A 149 7.82 -7.05 -1.70
CA HIS A 149 8.09 -6.85 -3.13
C HIS A 149 8.83 -8.04 -3.74
N LEU A 150 9.90 -8.52 -3.11
CA LEU A 150 10.65 -9.67 -3.58
C LEU A 150 9.81 -10.95 -3.61
N ALA A 151 8.91 -11.15 -2.64
CA ALA A 151 7.98 -12.27 -2.65
C ALA A 151 7.06 -12.27 -3.87
N ARG A 152 6.60 -11.08 -4.30
CA ARG A 152 5.81 -10.94 -5.55
C ARG A 152 6.62 -11.24 -6.81
N MET A 153 7.93 -10.94 -6.78
CA MET A 153 8.84 -11.20 -7.91
C MET A 153 9.37 -12.62 -7.98
N ALA A 154 9.12 -13.47 -6.97
CA ALA A 154 9.67 -14.84 -6.88
C ALA A 154 9.29 -15.73 -8.07
N GLY A 155 8.15 -15.48 -8.73
CA GLY A 155 7.72 -16.23 -9.94
C GLY A 155 8.32 -15.75 -11.25
N SER A 156 8.68 -14.47 -11.35
CA SER A 156 9.22 -13.84 -12.58
C SER A 156 10.73 -13.62 -12.52
N GLY A 157 11.32 -13.67 -11.33
CA GLY A 157 12.70 -13.28 -11.11
C GLY A 157 12.89 -11.77 -10.98
N ALA A 158 14.07 -11.35 -10.56
CA ALA A 158 14.45 -9.94 -10.45
C ALA A 158 15.97 -9.75 -10.39
N SER A 159 16.39 -8.55 -10.69
CA SER A 159 17.75 -8.05 -10.47
C SER A 159 17.82 -7.27 -9.16
N VAL A 160 18.75 -7.62 -8.26
CA VAL A 160 18.87 -6.98 -6.95
C VAL A 160 20.24 -6.34 -6.81
N LEU A 161 20.26 -5.04 -6.45
CA LEU A 161 21.44 -4.26 -6.12
C LEU A 161 21.38 -3.90 -4.63
N PHE A 162 22.35 -4.38 -3.86
CA PHE A 162 22.54 -4.01 -2.46
C PHE A 162 23.57 -2.88 -2.39
N CYS A 163 23.20 -1.78 -1.76
CA CYS A 163 23.93 -0.53 -1.75
C CYS A 163 24.25 -0.09 -0.32
N ASP A 164 25.47 0.30 -0.05
CA ASP A 164 25.96 0.81 1.25
C ASP A 164 26.72 2.13 1.05
N LEU A 165 26.43 3.15 1.86
CA LEU A 165 27.07 4.45 1.76
C LEU A 165 28.46 4.45 2.38
N ASN A 166 29.45 4.85 1.61
CA ASN A 166 30.81 5.00 2.08
C ASN A 166 31.02 6.40 2.69
N GLY A 167 31.58 6.45 3.90
CA GLY A 167 31.88 7.71 4.57
C GLY A 167 30.71 8.33 5.33
N PHE A 168 29.53 7.70 5.35
CA PHE A 168 28.34 8.20 6.05
C PHE A 168 28.57 8.37 7.55
N LYS A 169 29.25 7.40 8.19
CA LYS A 169 29.61 7.52 9.61
C LYS A 169 30.45 8.75 9.91
N ALA A 170 31.42 9.08 9.05
CA ALA A 170 32.25 10.26 9.22
C ALA A 170 31.44 11.56 9.12
N VAL A 171 30.40 11.59 8.28
CA VAL A 171 29.47 12.74 8.21
C VAL A 171 28.73 12.89 9.55
N ASN A 172 28.18 11.81 10.11
CA ASN A 172 27.52 11.83 11.41
C ASN A 172 28.45 12.27 12.53
N ASP A 173 29.64 11.70 12.57
CA ASP A 173 30.65 11.99 13.62
C ASP A 173 31.13 13.46 13.56
N THR A 174 31.14 14.07 12.36
CA THR A 174 31.64 15.45 12.17
C THR A 174 30.54 16.50 12.28
N HIS A 175 29.33 16.21 11.78
CA HIS A 175 28.27 17.21 11.60
C HIS A 175 26.98 16.90 12.37
N GLY A 176 26.94 15.75 13.07
CA GLY A 176 25.74 15.29 13.81
C GLY A 176 24.73 14.55 12.96
N HIS A 177 23.79 13.90 13.64
CA HIS A 177 22.77 13.03 13.01
C HIS A 177 21.80 13.79 12.12
N ASP A 178 21.47 15.04 12.43
CA ASP A 178 20.56 15.83 11.59
C ASP A 178 21.12 16.06 10.19
N VAL A 179 22.43 16.24 10.08
CA VAL A 179 23.13 16.37 8.79
C VAL A 179 23.21 15.02 8.09
N GLY A 180 23.42 13.94 8.84
CA GLY A 180 23.33 12.58 8.33
C GLY A 180 21.96 12.26 7.74
N ASP A 181 20.89 12.63 8.44
CA ASP A 181 19.51 12.46 7.95
C ASP A 181 19.28 13.25 6.65
N ALA A 182 19.81 14.47 6.56
CA ALA A 182 19.75 15.26 5.33
C ALA A 182 20.52 14.59 4.17
N VAL A 183 21.64 13.91 4.43
CA VAL A 183 22.36 13.09 3.44
C VAL A 183 21.48 11.93 2.98
N LEU A 184 20.86 11.17 3.91
CA LEU A 184 19.99 10.04 3.58
C LEU A 184 18.79 10.46 2.72
N LEU A 185 18.18 11.60 3.05
CA LEU A 185 17.12 12.20 2.24
C LEU A 185 17.57 12.54 0.82
N GLN A 186 18.77 13.13 0.68
CA GLN A 186 19.33 13.45 -0.65
C GLN A 186 19.64 12.17 -1.44
N VAL A 187 20.21 11.15 -0.80
CA VAL A 187 20.47 9.84 -1.41
C VAL A 187 19.17 9.24 -1.92
N ALA A 188 18.13 9.17 -1.08
CA ALA A 188 16.82 8.63 -1.46
C ALA A 188 16.21 9.37 -2.67
N ARG A 189 16.29 10.72 -2.68
CA ARG A 189 15.83 11.54 -3.81
C ARG A 189 16.62 11.24 -5.10
N ARG A 190 17.94 11.07 -5.00
CA ARG A 190 18.78 10.73 -6.15
C ARG A 190 18.47 9.34 -6.67
N LEU A 191 18.31 8.36 -5.80
CA LEU A 191 17.91 7.00 -6.17
C LEU A 191 16.57 7.02 -6.92
N ARG A 192 15.53 7.65 -6.35
CA ARG A 192 14.20 7.76 -7.02
C ARG A 192 14.25 8.38 -8.42
N ARG A 193 15.14 9.37 -8.65
CA ARG A 193 15.31 10.01 -9.96
C ARG A 193 16.13 9.17 -10.93
N THR A 194 16.94 8.27 -10.39
CA THR A 194 17.87 7.46 -11.17
C THR A 194 17.26 6.15 -11.62
N VAL A 195 16.42 5.53 -10.78
CA VAL A 195 15.70 4.30 -11.10
C VAL A 195 14.52 4.57 -12.04
N ARG A 196 14.06 3.56 -12.79
CA ARG A 196 12.87 3.64 -13.67
C ARG A 196 11.59 3.49 -12.84
N GLY A 197 10.43 3.78 -13.42
CA GLY A 197 9.15 3.65 -12.73
C GLY A 197 8.79 2.21 -12.33
N GLU A 198 9.35 1.22 -13.01
CA GLU A 198 9.21 -0.21 -12.75
C GLU A 198 10.23 -0.76 -11.74
N ASP A 199 11.30 0.00 -11.47
CA ASP A 199 12.29 -0.37 -10.46
C ASP A 199 11.76 -0.03 -9.06
N PHE A 200 12.12 -0.85 -8.09
CA PHE A 200 11.72 -0.67 -6.70
C PHE A 200 12.93 -0.30 -5.85
N ALA A 201 12.79 0.73 -5.00
CA ALA A 201 13.86 1.20 -4.12
C ALA A 201 13.45 1.11 -2.66
N ALA A 202 14.33 0.58 -1.83
CA ALA A 202 14.13 0.43 -0.38
C ALA A 202 15.34 0.94 0.42
N ARG A 203 15.09 1.38 1.65
CA ARG A 203 16.11 1.57 2.69
C ARG A 203 15.88 0.53 3.79
N ILE A 204 16.87 -0.29 4.07
CA ILE A 204 16.71 -1.48 4.94
C ILE A 204 17.40 -1.35 6.31
N GLY A 205 18.21 -0.32 6.48
CA GLY A 205 18.92 -0.01 7.71
C GLY A 205 19.76 1.26 7.54
N GLY A 206 20.26 1.85 8.55
CA GLY A 206 21.21 2.97 8.60
C GLY A 206 21.52 3.65 7.26
N ASP A 207 22.59 3.20 6.63
CA ASP A 207 23.14 3.65 5.34
C ASP A 207 22.96 2.61 4.21
N GLU A 208 22.13 1.59 4.40
CA GLU A 208 21.88 0.50 3.47
C GLU A 208 20.62 0.71 2.63
N PHE A 209 20.76 0.61 1.32
CA PHE A 209 19.68 0.70 0.33
C PHE A 209 19.66 -0.53 -0.57
N VAL A 210 18.48 -0.87 -1.08
CA VAL A 210 18.31 -1.96 -2.04
C VAL A 210 17.49 -1.47 -3.22
N ILE A 211 17.95 -1.80 -4.43
CA ILE A 211 17.19 -1.58 -5.66
C ILE A 211 16.83 -2.94 -6.24
N VAL A 212 15.57 -3.11 -6.62
CA VAL A 212 15.08 -4.30 -7.32
C VAL A 212 14.57 -3.87 -8.68
N ALA A 213 15.09 -4.48 -9.73
CA ALA A 213 14.69 -4.21 -11.11
C ALA A 213 14.10 -5.48 -11.75
N PRO A 214 13.14 -5.35 -12.70
CA PRO A 214 12.58 -6.50 -13.42
C PRO A 214 13.65 -7.32 -14.16
N PRO A 215 13.38 -8.61 -14.45
CA PRO A 215 14.37 -9.51 -15.06
C PRO A 215 14.81 -9.10 -16.47
N GLU A 216 13.99 -8.38 -17.20
CA GLU A 216 14.34 -7.84 -18.54
C GLU A 216 15.45 -6.79 -18.47
N ALA A 217 15.67 -6.19 -17.31
CA ALA A 217 16.79 -5.28 -17.06
C ALA A 217 18.12 -6.01 -16.81
N ASN A 218 18.15 -7.35 -16.80
CA ASN A 218 19.35 -8.15 -16.50
C ASN A 218 20.54 -7.88 -17.45
N ALA A 219 20.29 -7.40 -18.66
CA ALA A 219 21.38 -7.03 -19.60
C ALA A 219 22.16 -5.79 -19.16
N ASP A 220 21.70 -5.06 -18.12
CA ASP A 220 22.17 -3.71 -17.83
C ASP A 220 22.46 -3.41 -16.35
N PHE A 221 22.72 -4.45 -15.51
CA PHE A 221 23.14 -4.25 -14.11
C PHE A 221 24.26 -3.23 -13.96
N ASP A 222 25.29 -3.41 -14.77
CA ASP A 222 26.45 -2.53 -14.77
C ASP A 222 26.06 -1.08 -15.13
N MET A 223 25.13 -0.91 -16.06
CA MET A 223 24.68 0.41 -16.46
C MET A 223 23.82 1.06 -15.38
N LEU A 224 22.91 0.33 -14.75
CA LEU A 224 22.12 0.82 -13.60
C LEU A 224 23.04 1.18 -12.43
N ALA A 225 23.94 0.29 -12.04
CA ALA A 225 24.90 0.52 -10.96
C ALA A 225 25.78 1.76 -11.26
N ARG A 226 26.34 1.89 -12.46
CA ARG A 226 27.11 3.08 -12.86
C ARG A 226 26.29 4.36 -12.82
N ARG A 227 25.02 4.31 -13.23
CA ARG A 227 24.11 5.46 -13.20
C ARG A 227 23.84 5.89 -11.76
N ILE A 228 23.61 4.95 -10.86
CA ILE A 228 23.44 5.19 -9.42
C ILE A 228 24.72 5.80 -8.84
N LEU A 229 25.88 5.17 -9.04
CA LEU A 229 27.15 5.66 -8.52
C LEU A 229 27.43 7.10 -8.96
N ARG A 230 27.25 7.42 -10.24
CA ARG A 230 27.44 8.80 -10.75
C ARG A 230 26.49 9.80 -10.09
N ALA A 231 25.25 9.40 -9.79
CA ALA A 231 24.28 10.27 -9.15
C ALA A 231 24.63 10.51 -7.67
N ILE A 232 25.12 9.48 -6.97
CA ILE A 232 25.47 9.58 -5.54
C ILE A 232 26.78 10.35 -5.32
N ASP A 233 27.79 10.16 -6.16
CA ASP A 233 29.11 10.80 -6.05
C ASP A 233 29.06 12.33 -6.24
N GLN A 234 27.95 12.91 -6.71
CA GLN A 234 27.80 14.35 -6.81
C GLN A 234 27.77 15.01 -5.42
N PRO A 235 28.42 16.18 -5.21
CA PRO A 235 28.29 16.92 -3.97
C PRO A 235 26.84 17.18 -3.57
N MET A 236 26.55 17.12 -2.27
CA MET A 236 25.24 17.36 -1.69
C MET A 236 25.27 18.68 -0.93
N ILE A 237 24.41 19.61 -1.34
CA ILE A 237 24.20 20.86 -0.59
C ILE A 237 23.19 20.52 0.50
N LEU A 238 23.61 20.67 1.75
CA LEU A 238 22.84 20.33 2.94
C LEU A 238 22.42 21.60 3.69
N PRO A 239 21.55 21.52 4.69
CA PRO A 239 21.17 22.69 5.51
C PRO A 239 22.39 23.37 6.12
N GLY A 240 22.41 24.73 6.11
CA GLY A 240 23.58 25.52 6.46
C GLY A 240 24.60 25.60 5.32
N PRO A 241 25.85 26.04 5.57
CA PRO A 241 26.90 26.13 4.56
C PRO A 241 27.63 24.80 4.31
N ILE A 242 26.94 23.66 4.53
CA ILE A 242 27.56 22.33 4.50
C ILE A 242 27.44 21.74 3.11
N VAL A 243 28.57 21.31 2.56
CA VAL A 243 28.65 20.49 1.35
C VAL A 243 29.27 19.15 1.73
N ALA A 244 28.51 18.06 1.57
CA ALA A 244 29.00 16.70 1.82
C ALA A 244 29.09 15.91 0.54
N THR A 245 30.05 14.97 0.50
CA THR A 245 30.16 13.96 -0.55
C THR A 245 30.25 12.61 0.13
N VAL A 246 29.41 11.67 -0.29
CA VAL A 246 29.45 10.27 0.14
C VAL A 246 29.64 9.40 -1.11
N GLY A 247 30.36 8.31 -0.98
CA GLY A 247 30.42 7.29 -1.99
C GLY A 247 29.36 6.21 -1.77
N MET A 248 29.31 5.25 -2.68
CA MET A 248 28.44 4.09 -2.55
C MET A 248 29.18 2.83 -3.00
N SER A 249 29.00 1.73 -2.28
CA SER A 249 29.40 0.40 -2.69
C SER A 249 28.14 -0.36 -3.11
N ILE A 250 28.20 -1.07 -4.25
CA ILE A 250 27.06 -1.81 -4.80
C ILE A 250 27.51 -3.25 -5.04
N GLY A 251 26.76 -4.19 -4.48
CA GLY A 251 26.82 -5.60 -4.84
C GLY A 251 25.56 -6.03 -5.58
N THR A 252 25.67 -7.02 -6.42
CA THR A 252 24.58 -7.44 -7.30
C THR A 252 24.29 -8.93 -7.17
N ALA A 253 23.02 -9.31 -7.29
CA ALA A 253 22.57 -10.70 -7.40
C ALA A 253 21.31 -10.79 -8.26
N VAL A 254 21.05 -11.99 -8.78
CA VAL A 254 19.83 -12.29 -9.55
C VAL A 254 18.93 -13.17 -8.69
N LEU A 255 17.67 -12.79 -8.57
CA LEU A 255 16.61 -13.64 -8.06
C LEU A 255 16.11 -14.51 -9.23
N GLU A 256 16.47 -15.77 -9.22
CA GLU A 256 15.98 -16.74 -10.20
C GLU A 256 14.54 -17.14 -9.86
N PRO A 257 13.66 -17.37 -10.87
CA PRO A 257 12.33 -17.86 -10.64
C PRO A 257 12.29 -19.12 -9.76
N GLY A 258 11.47 -19.10 -8.70
CA GLY A 258 11.32 -20.24 -7.77
C GLY A 258 12.38 -20.34 -6.68
N THR A 259 13.33 -19.40 -6.59
CA THR A 259 14.29 -19.34 -5.47
C THR A 259 13.73 -18.56 -4.29
N ASP A 260 14.27 -18.82 -3.09
CA ASP A 260 13.92 -18.07 -1.89
C ASP A 260 14.40 -16.60 -2.00
N PRO A 261 13.49 -15.64 -1.97
CA PRO A 261 13.84 -14.22 -2.05
C PRO A 261 14.81 -13.73 -0.96
N THR A 262 14.89 -14.42 0.18
CA THR A 262 15.81 -14.01 1.27
C THR A 262 17.26 -14.30 0.92
N MET A 263 17.51 -15.33 0.12
CA MET A 263 18.88 -15.70 -0.31
C MET A 263 19.49 -14.66 -1.24
N VAL A 264 18.71 -14.03 -2.10
CA VAL A 264 19.25 -13.05 -3.06
C VAL A 264 19.83 -11.83 -2.35
N LEU A 265 19.22 -11.38 -1.25
CA LEU A 265 19.75 -10.28 -0.45
C LEU A 265 21.10 -10.63 0.17
N THR A 266 21.23 -11.85 0.69
CA THR A 266 22.50 -12.34 1.26
C THR A 266 23.60 -12.42 0.20
N LEU A 267 23.26 -12.86 -1.02
CA LEU A 267 24.22 -12.94 -2.12
C LEU A 267 24.67 -11.53 -2.59
N ALA A 268 23.72 -10.59 -2.71
CA ALA A 268 24.01 -9.23 -3.09
C ALA A 268 24.86 -8.51 -2.02
N ASP A 269 24.57 -8.72 -0.74
CA ASP A 269 25.35 -8.19 0.39
C ASP A 269 26.80 -8.73 0.38
N HIS A 270 26.98 -10.05 0.20
CA HIS A 270 28.31 -10.65 0.08
C HIS A 270 29.09 -10.07 -1.10
N ASP A 271 28.45 -9.86 -2.25
CA ASP A 271 29.12 -9.24 -3.40
C ASP A 271 29.51 -7.79 -3.11
N MET A 272 28.61 -7.01 -2.48
CA MET A 272 28.90 -5.64 -2.03
C MET A 272 30.10 -5.58 -1.07
N TYR A 273 30.16 -6.48 -0.09
CA TYR A 273 31.27 -6.56 0.85
C TYR A 273 32.62 -6.86 0.17
N ARG A 274 32.62 -7.76 -0.83
CA ARG A 274 33.81 -8.05 -1.65
C ARG A 274 34.28 -6.82 -2.43
N MET A 275 33.34 -6.05 -3.00
CA MET A 275 33.64 -4.82 -3.73
C MET A 275 34.19 -3.74 -2.80
N LYS A 276 33.61 -3.60 -1.58
CA LYS A 276 34.06 -2.65 -0.56
C LYS A 276 35.49 -2.96 -0.09
N SER A 277 35.80 -4.23 0.15
CA SER A 277 37.15 -4.69 0.58
C SER A 277 38.22 -4.44 -0.48
N ARG A 278 37.92 -4.62 -1.75
CA ARG A 278 38.84 -4.36 -2.88
C ARG A 278 39.18 -2.86 -3.00
N ARG A 279 38.21 -1.96 -2.75
CA ARG A 279 38.46 -0.50 -2.79
C ARG A 279 39.39 -0.06 -1.64
N VAL A 280 39.21 -0.57 -0.44
CA VAL A 280 40.09 -0.27 0.71
C VAL A 280 41.54 -0.67 0.42
N THR A 281 41.75 -1.83 -0.16
CA THR A 281 43.09 -2.34 -0.52
C THR A 281 43.74 -1.47 -1.63
N ALA A 282 42.97 -1.07 -2.64
CA ALA A 282 43.46 -0.22 -3.73
C ALA A 282 43.88 1.19 -3.26
N THR A 283 43.13 1.77 -2.30
CA THR A 283 43.46 3.11 -1.73
C THR A 283 44.72 3.04 -0.84
N SER A 284 44.92 1.91 -0.11
CA SER A 284 46.11 1.69 0.71
C SER A 284 47.39 1.53 -0.09
N VAL A 285 47.31 0.91 -1.29
CA VAL A 285 48.48 0.72 -2.18
C VAL A 285 48.86 2.00 -2.92
N ALA A 286 47.89 2.88 -3.22
CA ALA A 286 48.15 4.17 -3.89
C ALA A 286 48.81 5.21 -2.97
N GLY A 287 48.70 5.05 -1.64
CA GLY A 287 49.32 5.95 -0.63
C GLY A 287 50.79 5.65 -0.30
N ALA A 288 51.34 4.51 -0.73
CA ALA A 288 52.71 4.12 -0.51
C ALA A 288 53.59 4.44 -1.74
N ARG A 289 53.86 5.74 -1.99
CA ARG A 289 55.01 6.14 -2.84
C ARG A 289 56.24 6.24 -1.93
N PRO A 290 57.33 5.50 -2.18
CA PRO A 290 58.58 5.71 -1.49
C PRO A 290 59.19 7.06 -1.88
N SER A 291 59.60 7.79 -0.87
CA SER A 291 60.44 9.00 -0.93
C SER A 291 61.83 8.73 -1.52
#